data_61fa712c31b6a2213ac328caad22d5b5
#
_entry.id   61fa712c31b6a2213ac328caad22d5b5
#
_cell.length_a   1.000
_cell.length_b   1.000
_cell.length_c   1.000
_cell.angle_alpha   90.00
_cell.angle_beta   90.00
_cell.angle_gamma   90.00
#
_symmetry.space_group_name_H-M   'P 1'
#
loop_
_entity.id
_entity.type
_entity.pdbx_description
1 polymer ?
#
loop_
_entity_poly.entity_id
_entity_poly.type
_entity_poly.pdbx_seq_one_letter_code
_entity_poly.pdbx_strand_id
1 'polypeptide(L)'
;MSSAVEIGGARLPKRQRGKQRVAELLNAAAAIFGEKGYETATMTEIAARAGAPIGSLYQFFPSKEVLADTLVQNYVALLESDLQELERRAKGIDTDTLVGALFALLRGHPRERAVTLQLVEARMDEQTRLATFRSMFRRRIAAVLRARTPALPAEAARDTSVVVLQLMKAAGALSDEEGLPGRAAALREIHALTVKYLDQRCRP
;
A
#
# COMPACT_ATOMS: atom_id res chain seq x y z
N MET A 1 23.30 25.56 -3.63
CA MET A 1 23.40 24.24 -3.01
C MET A 1 21.98 23.69 -2.86
N SER A 2 21.64 22.65 -3.60
CA SER A 2 20.26 22.08 -3.60
C SER A 2 20.14 21.13 -2.42
N SER A 3 19.42 21.53 -1.37
CA SER A 3 19.13 20.61 -0.26
C SER A 3 18.03 19.63 -0.68
N ALA A 4 18.43 18.39 -0.92
CA ALA A 4 17.52 17.26 -1.11
C ALA A 4 17.08 16.71 0.26
N VAL A 5 15.87 16.17 0.34
CA VAL A 5 15.40 15.39 1.50
C VAL A 5 15.73 13.93 1.21
N GLU A 6 16.42 13.26 2.12
CA GLU A 6 16.72 11.82 1.99
C GLU A 6 15.59 11.00 2.61
N ILE A 7 15.03 10.08 1.84
CA ILE A 7 14.06 9.08 2.31
C ILE A 7 14.56 7.71 1.84
N GLY A 8 14.95 6.84 2.78
CA GLY A 8 15.43 5.49 2.45
C GLY A 8 16.64 5.47 1.50
N GLY A 9 17.52 6.50 1.55
CA GLY A 9 18.67 6.64 0.65
C GLY A 9 18.38 7.34 -0.68
N ALA A 10 17.11 7.64 -1.01
CA ALA A 10 16.76 8.44 -2.19
C ALA A 10 16.93 9.94 -1.92
N ARG A 11 17.48 10.67 -2.90
CA ARG A 11 17.67 12.13 -2.82
C ARG A 11 16.52 12.87 -3.48
N LEU A 12 15.49 13.21 -2.71
CA LEU A 12 14.30 13.86 -3.23
C LEU A 12 14.46 15.37 -3.35
N PRO A 13 14.18 15.97 -4.52
CA PRO A 13 14.37 17.39 -4.77
C PRO A 13 13.23 18.24 -4.20
N LYS A 14 13.56 19.48 -3.78
CA LYS A 14 12.58 20.47 -3.32
C LYS A 14 11.91 21.22 -4.49
N ARG A 15 12.61 21.38 -5.62
CA ARG A 15 12.11 22.14 -6.78
C ARG A 15 11.15 21.33 -7.63
N GLN A 16 10.12 21.98 -8.19
CA GLN A 16 9.05 21.34 -8.97
C GLN A 16 9.57 20.49 -10.14
N ARG A 17 10.53 21.02 -10.93
CA ARG A 17 11.16 20.27 -12.04
C ARG A 17 11.85 18.97 -11.57
N GLY A 18 12.50 19.04 -10.42
CA GLY A 18 13.12 17.84 -9.83
C GLY A 18 12.09 16.82 -9.37
N LYS A 19 10.99 17.26 -8.74
CA LYS A 19 9.89 16.38 -8.33
C LYS A 19 9.26 15.67 -9.52
N GLN A 20 9.05 16.41 -10.62
CA GLN A 20 8.53 15.83 -11.86
C GLN A 20 9.49 14.78 -12.43
N ARG A 21 10.81 15.08 -12.46
CA ARG A 21 11.84 14.12 -12.91
C ARG A 21 11.86 12.85 -12.06
N VAL A 22 11.77 12.98 -10.74
CA VAL A 22 11.67 11.82 -9.83
C VAL A 22 10.43 10.99 -10.13
N ALA A 23 9.27 11.63 -10.35
CA ALA A 23 8.05 10.92 -10.71
C ALA A 23 8.17 10.16 -12.04
N GLU A 24 8.78 10.77 -13.07
CA GLU A 24 9.05 10.14 -14.37
C GLU A 24 9.95 8.90 -14.22
N LEU A 25 11.02 9.01 -13.41
CA LEU A 25 11.95 7.90 -13.13
C LEU A 25 11.26 6.76 -12.36
N LEU A 26 10.44 7.08 -11.36
CA LEU A 26 9.69 6.09 -10.59
C LEU A 26 8.63 5.37 -11.45
N ASN A 27 7.93 6.11 -12.32
CA ASN A 27 6.98 5.51 -13.25
C ASN A 27 7.66 4.57 -14.24
N ALA A 28 8.81 4.97 -14.77
CA ALA A 28 9.61 4.12 -15.66
C ALA A 28 10.12 2.87 -14.93
N ALA A 29 10.59 3.01 -13.69
CA ALA A 29 11.03 1.89 -12.86
C ALA A 29 9.89 0.92 -12.56
N ALA A 30 8.72 1.41 -12.19
CA ALA A 30 7.54 0.60 -11.96
C ALA A 30 7.15 -0.20 -13.21
N ALA A 31 7.20 0.43 -14.39
CA ALA A 31 6.91 -0.25 -15.65
C ALA A 31 7.94 -1.36 -15.94
N ILE A 32 9.24 -1.07 -15.85
CA ILE A 32 10.31 -2.05 -16.12
C ILE A 32 10.28 -3.20 -15.11
N PHE A 33 10.10 -2.92 -13.81
CA PHE A 33 9.97 -3.98 -12.80
C PHE A 33 8.73 -4.86 -13.03
N GLY A 34 7.60 -4.25 -13.42
CA GLY A 34 6.39 -4.99 -13.75
C GLY A 34 6.51 -5.88 -15.00
N GLU A 35 7.25 -5.43 -16.02
CA GLU A 35 7.43 -6.14 -17.29
C GLU A 35 8.45 -7.27 -17.22
N LYS A 36 9.57 -7.05 -16.50
CA LYS A 36 10.74 -7.94 -16.51
C LYS A 36 11.07 -8.57 -15.16
N GLY A 37 10.45 -8.09 -14.09
CA GLY A 37 10.83 -8.43 -12.72
C GLY A 37 12.04 -7.63 -12.23
N TYR A 38 12.25 -7.68 -10.90
CA TYR A 38 13.33 -6.91 -10.25
C TYR A 38 14.72 -7.36 -10.69
N GLU A 39 14.98 -8.69 -10.75
CA GLU A 39 16.33 -9.23 -10.97
C GLU A 39 16.90 -8.83 -12.34
N THR A 40 16.09 -8.93 -13.39
CA THR A 40 16.51 -8.68 -14.77
C THR A 40 16.50 -7.21 -15.18
N ALA A 41 15.76 -6.37 -14.46
CA ALA A 41 15.69 -4.93 -14.70
C ALA A 41 17.03 -4.24 -14.43
N THR A 42 17.43 -3.31 -15.32
CA THR A 42 18.65 -2.52 -15.19
C THR A 42 18.38 -1.03 -15.06
N MET A 43 19.25 -0.32 -14.36
CA MET A 43 19.20 1.14 -14.22
C MET A 43 19.26 1.85 -15.58
N THR A 44 20.01 1.30 -16.55
CA THR A 44 20.12 1.85 -17.90
C THR A 44 18.79 1.79 -18.65
N GLU A 45 18.06 0.67 -18.58
CA GLU A 45 16.74 0.51 -19.20
C GLU A 45 15.71 1.46 -18.57
N ILE A 46 15.75 1.61 -17.25
CA ILE A 46 14.88 2.53 -16.52
C ILE A 46 15.13 3.97 -16.95
N ALA A 47 16.39 4.40 -17.02
CA ALA A 47 16.75 5.75 -17.49
C ALA A 47 16.30 5.97 -18.94
N ALA A 48 16.52 5.00 -19.83
CA ALA A 48 16.08 5.06 -21.22
C ALA A 48 14.56 5.17 -21.33
N ARG A 49 13.80 4.35 -20.57
CA ARG A 49 12.34 4.39 -20.52
C ARG A 49 11.82 5.75 -20.03
N ALA A 50 12.51 6.38 -19.08
CA ALA A 50 12.17 7.70 -18.55
C ALA A 50 12.57 8.86 -19.48
N GLY A 51 13.25 8.60 -20.59
CA GLY A 51 13.84 9.64 -21.40
C GLY A 51 14.85 10.52 -20.65
N ALA A 52 15.59 9.92 -19.70
CA ALA A 52 16.49 10.62 -18.81
C ALA A 52 17.95 10.14 -18.99
N PRO A 53 18.94 11.05 -18.90
CA PRO A 53 20.32 10.63 -18.80
C PRO A 53 20.54 9.72 -17.59
N ILE A 54 21.34 8.67 -17.75
CA ILE A 54 21.63 7.71 -16.67
C ILE A 54 22.22 8.39 -15.41
N GLY A 55 23.03 9.42 -15.59
CA GLY A 55 23.58 10.22 -14.50
C GLY A 55 22.49 10.93 -13.68
N SER A 56 21.37 11.33 -14.32
CA SER A 56 20.22 11.92 -13.62
C SER A 56 19.54 10.89 -12.74
N LEU A 57 19.42 9.64 -13.18
CA LEU A 57 18.86 8.57 -12.37
C LEU A 57 19.72 8.30 -11.12
N TYR A 58 21.03 8.13 -11.27
CA TYR A 58 21.95 7.91 -10.16
C TYR A 58 22.04 9.10 -9.19
N GLN A 59 21.76 10.31 -9.67
CA GLN A 59 21.70 11.48 -8.80
C GLN A 59 20.59 11.38 -7.75
N PHE A 60 19.43 10.82 -8.12
CA PHE A 60 18.28 10.67 -7.21
C PHE A 60 18.25 9.31 -6.52
N PHE A 61 18.65 8.27 -7.23
CA PHE A 61 18.58 6.87 -6.79
C PHE A 61 19.94 6.21 -6.98
N PRO A 62 20.79 6.18 -5.94
CA PRO A 62 22.16 5.65 -6.03
C PRO A 62 22.26 4.19 -6.46
N SER A 63 21.17 3.40 -6.26
CA SER A 63 21.13 2.00 -6.66
C SER A 63 19.72 1.54 -7.03
N LYS A 64 19.61 0.35 -7.64
CA LYS A 64 18.35 -0.30 -7.98
C LYS A 64 17.52 -0.62 -6.71
N GLU A 65 18.20 -0.96 -5.64
CA GLU A 65 17.60 -1.25 -4.33
C GLU A 65 16.89 0.00 -3.78
N VAL A 66 17.56 1.15 -3.78
CA VAL A 66 17.00 2.43 -3.31
C VAL A 66 15.79 2.84 -4.14
N LEU A 67 15.84 2.63 -5.45
CA LEU A 67 14.74 2.91 -6.35
C LEU A 67 13.53 2.00 -6.06
N ALA A 68 13.74 0.72 -5.86
CA ALA A 68 12.71 -0.25 -5.52
C ALA A 68 12.12 0.03 -4.13
N ASP A 69 12.96 0.33 -3.13
CA ASP A 69 12.51 0.70 -1.79
C ASP A 69 11.62 1.96 -1.82
N THR A 70 11.97 2.93 -2.66
CA THR A 70 11.16 4.14 -2.83
C THR A 70 9.78 3.83 -3.42
N LEU A 71 9.68 2.91 -4.38
CA LEU A 71 8.39 2.47 -4.93
C LEU A 71 7.51 1.80 -3.86
N VAL A 72 8.10 0.91 -3.06
CA VAL A 72 7.39 0.27 -1.94
C VAL A 72 6.91 1.31 -0.92
N GLN A 73 7.78 2.26 -0.53
CA GLN A 73 7.44 3.32 0.41
C GLN A 73 6.34 4.24 -0.12
N ASN A 74 6.35 4.57 -1.42
CA ASN A 74 5.31 5.38 -2.03
C ASN A 74 3.95 4.68 -1.99
N TYR A 75 3.90 3.37 -2.26
CA TYR A 75 2.66 2.60 -2.14
C TYR A 75 2.15 2.55 -0.70
N VAL A 76 3.04 2.36 0.28
CA VAL A 76 2.68 2.43 1.71
C VAL A 76 2.10 3.79 2.06
N ALA A 77 2.70 4.88 1.58
CA ALA A 77 2.23 6.24 1.84
C ALA A 77 0.85 6.52 1.22
N LEU A 78 0.57 5.98 0.01
CA LEU A 78 -0.75 6.06 -0.61
C LEU A 78 -1.82 5.38 0.27
N LEU A 79 -1.57 4.14 0.68
CA LEU A 79 -2.49 3.40 1.54
C LEU A 79 -2.67 4.04 2.92
N GLU A 80 -1.61 4.61 3.48
CA GLU A 80 -1.69 5.36 4.73
C GLU A 80 -2.55 6.62 4.58
N SER A 81 -2.41 7.34 3.48
CA SER A 81 -3.24 8.50 3.14
C SER A 81 -4.72 8.13 2.99
N ASP A 82 -5.01 7.04 2.30
CA ASP A 82 -6.38 6.56 2.12
C ASP A 82 -7.04 6.16 3.45
N LEU A 83 -6.28 5.48 4.32
CA LEU A 83 -6.74 5.13 5.66
C LEU A 83 -6.95 6.36 6.56
N GLN A 84 -6.09 7.39 6.44
CA GLN A 84 -6.28 8.66 7.14
C GLN A 84 -7.55 9.38 6.67
N GLU A 85 -7.81 9.35 5.35
CA GLU A 85 -9.04 9.91 4.81
C GLU A 85 -10.28 9.16 5.31
N LEU A 86 -10.22 7.82 5.35
CA LEU A 86 -11.29 7.01 5.91
C LEU A 86 -11.49 7.29 7.40
N GLU A 87 -10.41 7.47 8.18
CA GLU A 87 -10.45 7.84 9.60
C GLU A 87 -11.19 9.17 9.80
N ARG A 88 -10.86 10.21 9.00
CA ARG A 88 -11.51 11.53 9.10
C ARG A 88 -13.02 11.49 8.89
N ARG A 89 -13.49 10.63 8.02
CA ARG A 89 -14.93 10.51 7.70
C ARG A 89 -15.61 9.30 8.35
N ALA A 90 -14.92 8.57 9.23
CA ALA A 90 -15.46 7.36 9.85
C ALA A 90 -16.64 7.62 10.78
N LYS A 91 -16.74 8.82 11.36
CA LYS A 91 -17.83 9.20 12.27
C LYS A 91 -19.17 9.19 11.52
N GLY A 92 -20.09 8.35 11.96
CA GLY A 92 -21.44 8.24 11.38
C GLY A 92 -21.54 7.32 10.15
N ILE A 93 -20.46 6.72 9.69
CA ILE A 93 -20.52 5.70 8.63
C ILE A 93 -21.13 4.41 9.22
N ASP A 94 -22.08 3.80 8.51
CA ASP A 94 -22.58 2.48 8.85
C ASP A 94 -21.52 1.39 8.64
N THR A 95 -21.71 0.22 9.22
CA THR A 95 -20.70 -0.85 9.20
C THR A 95 -20.48 -1.41 7.80
N ASP A 96 -21.52 -1.53 6.99
CA ASP A 96 -21.44 -2.04 5.62
C ASP A 96 -20.59 -1.13 4.74
N THR A 97 -20.88 0.18 4.77
CA THR A 97 -20.09 1.20 4.08
C THR A 97 -18.63 1.22 4.54
N LEU A 98 -18.37 1.08 5.86
CA LEU A 98 -17.00 1.00 6.38
C LEU A 98 -16.25 -0.20 5.84
N VAL A 99 -16.87 -1.39 5.88
CA VAL A 99 -16.25 -2.63 5.37
C VAL A 99 -15.99 -2.53 3.87
N GLY A 100 -16.95 -2.00 3.12
CA GLY A 100 -16.78 -1.73 1.69
C GLY A 100 -15.59 -0.82 1.39
N ALA A 101 -15.43 0.27 2.15
CA ALA A 101 -14.31 1.20 2.03
C ALA A 101 -12.96 0.52 2.37
N LEU A 102 -12.89 -0.23 3.47
CA LEU A 102 -11.69 -0.98 3.86
C LEU A 102 -11.26 -1.99 2.79
N PHE A 103 -12.21 -2.73 2.21
CA PHE A 103 -11.92 -3.72 1.16
C PHE A 103 -11.52 -3.04 -0.16
N ALA A 104 -12.09 -1.86 -0.45
CA ALA A 104 -11.72 -1.07 -1.62
C ALA A 104 -10.26 -0.59 -1.59
N LEU A 105 -9.67 -0.36 -0.40
CA LEU A 105 -8.26 0.02 -0.25
C LEU A 105 -7.29 -0.97 -0.92
N LEU A 106 -7.59 -2.26 -0.82
CA LEU A 106 -6.73 -3.29 -1.44
C LEU A 106 -6.88 -3.38 -2.97
N ARG A 107 -7.98 -2.85 -3.52
CA ARG A 107 -8.21 -2.75 -4.97
C ARG A 107 -7.82 -1.39 -5.54
N GLY A 108 -7.65 -0.39 -4.66
CA GLY A 108 -7.05 0.88 -5.01
C GLY A 108 -5.60 0.69 -5.47
N HIS A 109 -5.11 1.57 -6.32
CA HIS A 109 -3.71 1.58 -6.76
C HIS A 109 -3.20 0.24 -7.35
N PRO A 110 -3.92 -0.38 -8.31
CA PRO A 110 -3.61 -1.74 -8.77
C PRO A 110 -2.21 -1.89 -9.37
N ARG A 111 -1.69 -0.84 -10.04
CA ARG A 111 -0.34 -0.83 -10.63
C ARG A 111 0.74 -0.82 -9.56
N GLU A 112 0.62 0.09 -8.61
CA GLU A 112 1.56 0.23 -7.48
C GLU A 112 1.56 -1.02 -6.62
N ARG A 113 0.37 -1.61 -6.40
CA ARG A 113 0.21 -2.88 -5.68
C ARG A 113 0.93 -4.03 -6.38
N ALA A 114 0.70 -4.23 -7.68
CA ALA A 114 1.30 -5.32 -8.43
C ALA A 114 2.83 -5.26 -8.40
N VAL A 115 3.41 -4.08 -8.68
CA VAL A 115 4.86 -3.87 -8.63
C VAL A 115 5.40 -4.06 -7.21
N THR A 116 4.69 -3.54 -6.19
CA THR A 116 5.13 -3.69 -4.80
C THR A 116 5.15 -5.16 -4.37
N LEU A 117 4.14 -5.96 -4.73
CA LEU A 117 4.12 -7.39 -4.42
C LEU A 117 5.30 -8.12 -5.07
N GLN A 118 5.59 -7.87 -6.35
CA GLN A 118 6.75 -8.44 -7.05
C GLN A 118 8.08 -8.03 -6.41
N LEU A 119 8.24 -6.74 -6.02
CA LEU A 119 9.45 -6.26 -5.36
C LEU A 119 9.63 -6.86 -3.96
N VAL A 120 8.53 -7.04 -3.24
CA VAL A 120 8.52 -7.68 -1.92
C VAL A 120 8.94 -9.14 -2.04
N GLU A 121 8.37 -9.89 -2.98
CA GLU A 121 8.67 -11.29 -3.22
C GLU A 121 10.13 -11.51 -3.65
N ALA A 122 10.64 -10.68 -4.57
CA ALA A 122 11.99 -10.83 -5.11
C ALA A 122 13.12 -10.45 -4.13
N ARG A 123 12.86 -9.57 -3.13
CA ARG A 123 13.95 -8.90 -2.40
C ARG A 123 13.98 -9.15 -0.91
N MET A 124 13.00 -9.86 -0.37
CA MET A 124 12.81 -9.81 1.08
C MET A 124 13.07 -11.11 1.81
N ASP A 125 13.84 -10.94 2.90
CA ASP A 125 13.52 -11.62 4.15
C ASP A 125 12.09 -11.22 4.59
N GLU A 126 11.18 -12.14 4.36
CA GLU A 126 9.73 -11.98 4.43
C GLU A 126 9.22 -11.44 5.78
N GLN A 127 9.98 -11.67 6.86
CA GLN A 127 9.51 -11.42 8.21
C GLN A 127 9.62 -9.95 8.63
N THR A 128 10.70 -9.26 8.31
CA THR A 128 10.98 -7.93 8.90
C THR A 128 10.18 -6.79 8.26
N ARG A 129 10.08 -6.74 6.95
CA ARG A 129 9.37 -5.64 6.28
C ARG A 129 7.86 -5.85 6.23
N LEU A 130 7.40 -7.10 6.06
CA LEU A 130 5.98 -7.43 6.20
C LEU A 130 5.47 -7.13 7.62
N ALA A 131 6.31 -7.27 8.65
CA ALA A 131 5.95 -6.93 10.03
C ALA A 131 5.67 -5.43 10.18
N THR A 132 6.55 -4.56 9.64
CA THR A 132 6.39 -3.09 9.71
C THR A 132 5.16 -2.63 8.94
N PHE A 133 4.96 -3.15 7.73
CA PHE A 133 3.79 -2.87 6.90
C PHE A 133 2.48 -3.31 7.60
N ARG A 134 2.46 -4.54 8.14
CA ARG A 134 1.32 -5.06 8.90
C ARG A 134 1.03 -4.22 10.15
N SER A 135 2.07 -3.76 10.86
CA SER A 135 1.91 -2.97 12.08
C SER A 135 1.30 -1.60 11.78
N MET A 136 1.73 -0.94 10.70
CA MET A 136 1.14 0.32 10.23
C MET A 136 -0.34 0.16 9.89
N PHE A 137 -0.68 -0.87 9.09
CA PHE A 137 -2.08 -1.14 8.74
C PHE A 137 -2.96 -1.39 9.96
N ARG A 138 -2.53 -2.26 10.89
CA ARG A 138 -3.27 -2.54 12.12
C ARG A 138 -3.50 -1.28 12.93
N ARG A 139 -2.47 -0.46 13.11
CA ARG A 139 -2.57 0.82 13.83
C ARG A 139 -3.59 1.75 13.18
N ARG A 140 -3.56 1.90 11.84
CA ARG A 140 -4.48 2.75 11.10
C ARG A 140 -5.91 2.23 11.10
N ILE A 141 -6.11 0.93 10.91
CA ILE A 141 -7.44 0.31 11.02
C ILE A 141 -8.00 0.52 12.43
N ALA A 142 -7.20 0.32 13.48
CA ALA A 142 -7.63 0.57 14.85
C ALA A 142 -8.03 2.04 15.08
N ALA A 143 -7.33 3.00 14.48
CA ALA A 143 -7.68 4.42 14.52
C ALA A 143 -9.03 4.70 13.83
N VAL A 144 -9.26 4.13 12.63
CA VAL A 144 -10.54 4.21 11.91
C VAL A 144 -11.70 3.65 12.76
N LEU A 145 -11.51 2.48 13.38
CA LEU A 145 -12.53 1.85 14.24
C LEU A 145 -12.88 2.73 15.45
N ARG A 146 -11.89 3.35 16.08
CA ARG A 146 -12.10 4.27 17.21
C ARG A 146 -12.67 5.62 16.78
N ALA A 147 -12.33 6.13 15.62
CA ALA A 147 -12.94 7.34 15.08
C ALA A 147 -14.43 7.14 14.83
N ARG A 148 -14.84 5.93 14.36
CA ARG A 148 -16.23 5.56 14.19
C ARG A 148 -16.94 5.29 15.53
N THR A 149 -16.29 4.59 16.44
CA THR A 149 -16.85 4.16 17.73
C THR A 149 -15.94 4.63 18.87
N PRO A 150 -16.07 5.89 19.33
CA PRO A 150 -15.16 6.46 20.34
C PRO A 150 -15.14 5.70 21.67
N ALA A 151 -16.24 5.00 22.02
CA ALA A 151 -16.34 4.17 23.22
C ALA A 151 -15.52 2.87 23.13
N LEU A 152 -15.04 2.47 21.92
CA LEU A 152 -14.26 1.25 21.74
C LEU A 152 -12.90 1.37 22.43
N PRO A 153 -12.57 0.49 23.41
CA PRO A 153 -11.28 0.51 24.08
C PRO A 153 -10.12 0.33 23.10
N ALA A 154 -9.00 0.98 23.35
CA ALA A 154 -7.84 0.94 22.47
C ALA A 154 -7.31 -0.49 22.24
N GLU A 155 -7.36 -1.34 23.27
CA GLU A 155 -6.97 -2.75 23.17
C GLU A 155 -7.93 -3.54 22.27
N ALA A 156 -9.24 -3.41 22.48
CA ALA A 156 -10.23 -4.04 21.63
C ALA A 156 -10.13 -3.59 20.16
N ALA A 157 -9.83 -2.30 19.91
CA ALA A 157 -9.60 -1.79 18.57
C ALA A 157 -8.35 -2.42 17.92
N ARG A 158 -7.26 -2.59 18.69
CA ARG A 158 -6.05 -3.27 18.21
C ARG A 158 -6.34 -4.72 17.83
N ASP A 159 -6.99 -5.48 18.70
CA ASP A 159 -7.33 -6.89 18.47
C ASP A 159 -8.26 -7.04 17.24
N THR A 160 -9.30 -6.20 17.18
CA THR A 160 -10.23 -6.17 16.06
C THR A 160 -9.50 -5.84 14.74
N SER A 161 -8.54 -4.92 14.76
CA SER A 161 -7.76 -4.55 13.58
C SER A 161 -6.93 -5.72 13.00
N VAL A 162 -6.47 -6.63 13.86
CA VAL A 162 -5.75 -7.85 13.42
C VAL A 162 -6.67 -8.72 12.58
N VAL A 163 -7.88 -9.00 13.07
CA VAL A 163 -8.86 -9.84 12.35
C VAL A 163 -9.31 -9.16 11.06
N VAL A 164 -9.66 -7.88 11.11
CA VAL A 164 -10.08 -7.10 9.93
C VAL A 164 -9.00 -7.13 8.85
N LEU A 165 -7.73 -6.92 9.21
CA LEU A 165 -6.65 -6.98 8.23
C LEU A 165 -6.52 -8.37 7.57
N GLN A 166 -6.74 -9.46 8.31
CA GLN A 166 -6.72 -10.81 7.71
C GLN A 166 -7.90 -11.03 6.75
N LEU A 167 -9.09 -10.57 7.13
CA LEU A 167 -10.27 -10.65 6.25
C LEU A 167 -10.09 -9.80 4.98
N MET A 168 -9.51 -8.59 5.11
CA MET A 168 -9.14 -7.77 3.95
C MET A 168 -8.16 -8.52 3.03
N LYS A 169 -7.11 -9.14 3.59
CA LYS A 169 -6.12 -9.92 2.80
C LYS A 169 -6.77 -11.11 2.09
N ALA A 170 -7.65 -11.84 2.79
CA ALA A 170 -8.39 -12.96 2.20
C ALA A 170 -9.27 -12.48 1.03
N ALA A 171 -10.00 -11.37 1.21
CA ALA A 171 -10.79 -10.75 0.15
C ALA A 171 -9.92 -10.27 -1.03
N GLY A 172 -8.76 -9.70 -0.74
CA GLY A 172 -7.79 -9.28 -1.76
C GLY A 172 -7.28 -10.45 -2.58
N ALA A 173 -6.78 -11.50 -1.93
CA ALA A 173 -6.28 -12.70 -2.59
C ALA A 173 -7.37 -13.36 -3.46
N LEU A 174 -8.58 -13.49 -2.91
CA LEU A 174 -9.72 -14.03 -3.65
C LEU A 174 -10.12 -13.16 -4.86
N SER A 175 -9.97 -11.84 -4.75
CA SER A 175 -10.24 -10.92 -5.87
C SER A 175 -9.27 -11.10 -7.04
N ASP A 176 -8.03 -11.48 -6.73
CA ASP A 176 -6.96 -11.68 -7.71
C ASP A 176 -7.03 -13.09 -8.37
N GLU A 177 -7.81 -14.03 -7.80
CA GLU A 177 -7.94 -15.38 -8.30
C GLU A 177 -8.91 -15.43 -9.49
N GLU A 178 -8.36 -15.30 -10.71
CA GLU A 178 -9.15 -15.34 -11.94
C GLU A 178 -9.72 -16.75 -12.20
N GLY A 179 -10.96 -16.78 -12.69
CA GLY A 179 -11.60 -18.05 -13.10
C GLY A 179 -12.15 -18.91 -11.96
N LEU A 180 -12.03 -18.52 -10.68
CA LEU A 180 -12.57 -19.27 -9.56
C LEU A 180 -14.12 -19.28 -9.61
N PRO A 181 -14.78 -20.47 -9.75
CA PRO A 181 -16.23 -20.56 -9.64
C PRO A 181 -16.71 -20.11 -8.26
N GLY A 182 -17.74 -19.27 -8.20
CA GLY A 182 -18.28 -18.77 -6.95
C GLY A 182 -17.51 -17.64 -6.29
N ARG A 183 -16.44 -17.12 -6.90
CA ARG A 183 -15.62 -16.02 -6.37
C ARG A 183 -16.46 -14.82 -5.87
N ALA A 184 -17.42 -14.37 -6.68
CA ALA A 184 -18.27 -13.24 -6.30
C ALA A 184 -19.15 -13.56 -5.08
N ALA A 185 -19.63 -14.79 -4.92
CA ALA A 185 -20.37 -15.22 -3.75
C ALA A 185 -19.48 -15.24 -2.51
N ALA A 186 -18.28 -15.83 -2.62
CA ALA A 186 -17.33 -15.87 -1.51
C ALA A 186 -16.89 -14.47 -1.04
N LEU A 187 -16.69 -13.53 -1.97
CA LEU A 187 -16.40 -12.13 -1.62
C LEU A 187 -17.55 -11.47 -0.88
N ARG A 188 -18.81 -11.74 -1.26
CA ARG A 188 -19.98 -11.25 -0.51
C ARG A 188 -20.05 -11.85 0.88
N GLU A 189 -19.76 -13.15 1.02
CA GLU A 189 -19.73 -13.81 2.32
C GLU A 189 -18.64 -13.25 3.25
N ILE A 190 -17.42 -13.04 2.76
CA ILE A 190 -16.34 -12.40 3.53
C ILE A 190 -16.77 -10.99 3.96
N HIS A 191 -17.40 -10.24 3.07
CA HIS A 191 -17.93 -8.90 3.39
C HIS A 191 -18.97 -8.99 4.52
N ALA A 192 -20.01 -9.84 4.36
CA ALA A 192 -21.07 -10.01 5.36
C ALA A 192 -20.56 -10.49 6.70
N LEU A 193 -19.60 -11.44 6.71
CA LEU A 193 -18.93 -11.90 7.93
C LEU A 193 -18.18 -10.76 8.63
N THR A 194 -17.49 -9.90 7.84
CA THR A 194 -16.75 -8.75 8.40
C THR A 194 -17.70 -7.73 9.00
N VAL A 195 -18.82 -7.43 8.34
CA VAL A 195 -19.88 -6.55 8.86
C VAL A 195 -20.42 -7.11 10.19
N LYS A 196 -20.83 -8.35 10.20
CA LYS A 196 -21.36 -9.02 11.41
C LYS A 196 -20.34 -9.02 12.57
N TYR A 197 -19.08 -9.31 12.27
CA TYR A 197 -18.00 -9.26 13.24
C TYR A 197 -17.82 -7.87 13.84
N LEU A 198 -17.77 -6.82 13.00
CA LEU A 198 -17.62 -5.45 13.46
C LEU A 198 -18.84 -4.95 14.25
N ASP A 199 -20.06 -5.32 13.86
CA ASP A 199 -21.27 -4.97 14.61
C ASP A 199 -21.28 -5.58 16.01
N GLN A 200 -20.70 -6.77 16.18
CA GLN A 200 -20.55 -7.39 17.50
C GLN A 200 -19.44 -6.75 18.35
N ARG A 201 -18.33 -6.37 17.72
CA ARG A 201 -17.13 -5.85 18.42
C ARG A 201 -17.17 -4.34 18.68
N CYS A 202 -17.85 -3.59 17.84
CA CYS A 202 -17.92 -2.14 17.86
C CYS A 202 -19.32 -1.63 18.28
N ARG A 203 -20.03 -2.36 19.11
CA ARG A 203 -21.27 -1.87 19.74
C ARG A 203 -20.94 -0.68 20.65
N PRO A 204 -21.76 0.41 20.58
CA PRO A 204 -21.60 1.56 21.47
C PRO A 204 -21.82 1.18 22.93
#